data_e88341b93b27b0b125a3a179b5e677ba
#
_entry.id   e88341b93b27b0b125a3a179b5e677ba
#
_cell.length_a   1.000
_cell.length_b   1.000
_cell.length_c   1.000
_cell.angle_alpha   90.00
_cell.angle_beta   90.00
_cell.angle_gamma   90.00
#
_symmetry.space_group_name_H-M   'P 1'
#
loop_
_entity.id
_entity.type
_entity.pdbx_description
1 polymer ?
#
loop_
_entity_poly.entity_id
_entity_poly.type
_entity_poly.pdbx_seq_one_letter_code
_entity_poly.pdbx_strand_id
1 'polypeptide(L)' 'MHIIADRDKLLARVRRIAGQVNAVERQLAGDAGCSETLQLVASVRGAVGSLMEELIEQHM' A
#
# COMPACT_ATOMS: atom_id res chain seq x y z
N MET A 1 10.50 6.67 19.77
CA MET A 1 10.04 7.17 18.49
C MET A 1 9.24 8.44 18.66
N HIS A 2 9.44 9.38 17.77
CA HIS A 2 8.73 10.65 17.84
C HIS A 2 7.25 10.47 17.54
N ILE A 3 6.46 11.43 18.00
CA ILE A 3 5.05 11.48 17.66
C ILE A 3 4.95 11.75 16.17
N ILE A 4 4.18 10.92 15.49
CA ILE A 4 3.89 11.08 14.08
C ILE A 4 2.51 11.75 13.99
N ALA A 5 2.45 12.92 13.35
CA ALA A 5 1.18 13.57 13.09
C ALA A 5 0.35 12.65 12.20
N ASP A 6 -0.96 12.66 12.39
CA ASP A 6 -1.89 11.85 11.59
C ASP A 6 -1.58 10.36 11.62
N ARG A 7 -1.12 9.86 12.77
CA ARG A 7 -0.83 8.44 12.95
C ARG A 7 -1.99 7.55 12.52
N ASP A 8 -3.21 7.91 12.88
CA ASP A 8 -4.39 7.09 12.54
C ASP A 8 -4.63 7.06 11.04
N LYS A 9 -4.38 8.16 10.34
CA LYS A 9 -4.50 8.21 8.88
C LYS A 9 -3.46 7.32 8.22
N LEU A 10 -2.24 7.37 8.72
CA LEU A 10 -1.16 6.53 8.18
C LEU A 10 -1.45 5.06 8.42
N LEU A 11 -1.96 4.73 9.60
CA LEU A 11 -2.33 3.35 9.90
C LEU A 11 -3.45 2.85 8.99
N ALA A 12 -4.46 3.68 8.76
CA ALA A 12 -5.54 3.33 7.84
C ALA A 12 -5.01 3.10 6.42
N ARG A 13 -4.05 3.90 5.99
CA ARG A 13 -3.41 3.75 4.68
C ARG A 13 -2.64 2.45 4.60
N VAL A 14 -1.88 2.09 5.64
CA VAL A 14 -1.14 0.83 5.68
C VAL A 14 -2.09 -0.36 5.60
N ARG A 15 -3.21 -0.28 6.33
CA ARG A 15 -4.21 -1.36 6.28
C ARG A 15 -4.82 -1.53 4.91
N ARG A 16 -5.02 -0.42 4.20
CA ARG A 16 -5.53 -0.48 2.82
C ARG A 16 -4.51 -1.14 1.90
N ILE A 17 -3.24 -0.78 2.06
CA ILE A 17 -2.16 -1.41 1.28
C ILE A 17 -2.10 -2.91 1.58
N ALA A 18 -2.20 -3.30 2.84
CA ALA A 18 -2.21 -4.71 3.23
C ALA A 18 -3.37 -5.45 2.54
N GLY A 19 -4.55 -4.82 2.47
CA GLY A 19 -5.69 -5.39 1.75
C GLY A 19 -5.41 -5.56 0.26
N GLN A 20 -4.72 -4.62 -0.36
CA GLN A 20 -4.35 -4.72 -1.77
C GLN A 20 -3.34 -5.85 -2.00
N VAL A 21 -2.39 -6.02 -1.08
CA VAL A 21 -1.43 -7.14 -1.18
C VAL A 21 -2.16 -8.47 -1.06
N ASN A 22 -3.13 -8.57 -0.15
CA ASN A 22 -3.95 -9.77 -0.05
C ASN A 22 -4.73 -10.03 -1.34
N ALA A 23 -5.18 -8.98 -2.02
CA ALA A 23 -5.86 -9.13 -3.30
C ALA A 23 -4.90 -9.66 -4.38
N VAL A 24 -3.64 -9.25 -4.37
CA VAL A 24 -2.63 -9.79 -5.28
C VAL A 24 -2.48 -11.29 -5.04
N GLU A 25 -2.41 -11.69 -3.78
CA GLU A 25 -2.32 -13.11 -3.43
C GLU A 25 -3.49 -13.90 -3.98
N ARG A 26 -4.71 -13.38 -3.81
CA ARG A 26 -5.91 -14.06 -4.33
C ARG A 26 -5.89 -14.16 -5.85
N GLN A 27 -5.42 -13.13 -6.53
CA GLN A 27 -5.34 -13.17 -7.99
C GLN A 27 -4.34 -14.20 -8.47
N LEU A 28 -3.20 -14.29 -7.81
CA LEU A 28 -2.17 -15.27 -8.17
C LEU A 28 -2.62 -16.70 -7.88
N ALA A 29 -3.44 -16.89 -6.85
CA ALA A 29 -3.98 -18.19 -6.52
C ALA A 29 -5.16 -18.60 -7.41
N GLY A 30 -5.76 -17.62 -8.08
CA GLY A 30 -6.97 -17.84 -8.91
C GLY A 30 -6.65 -17.73 -10.40
N ASP A 31 -7.68 -17.32 -11.16
CA ASP A 31 -7.62 -17.26 -12.61
C ASP A 31 -7.51 -15.84 -13.16
N ALA A 32 -7.12 -14.88 -12.34
CA ALA A 32 -7.01 -13.50 -12.78
C ALA A 32 -5.96 -13.39 -13.89
N GLY A 33 -6.22 -12.52 -14.84
CA GLY A 33 -5.29 -12.29 -15.93
C GLY A 33 -4.02 -11.60 -15.44
N CYS A 34 -2.92 -11.84 -16.15
CA CYS A 34 -1.64 -11.23 -15.84
C CYS A 34 -1.73 -9.70 -15.82
N SER A 35 -2.49 -9.13 -16.74
CA SER A 35 -2.67 -7.68 -16.83
C SER A 35 -3.34 -7.11 -15.59
N GLU A 36 -4.35 -7.79 -15.06
CA GLU A 36 -5.06 -7.35 -13.86
C GLU A 36 -4.14 -7.37 -12.65
N THR A 37 -3.37 -8.43 -12.51
CA THR A 37 -2.44 -8.57 -11.40
C THR A 37 -1.32 -7.52 -11.49
N LEU A 38 -0.82 -7.27 -12.68
CA LEU A 38 0.21 -6.26 -12.90
C LEU A 38 -0.30 -4.86 -12.52
N GLN A 39 -1.55 -4.54 -12.90
CA GLN A 39 -2.15 -3.26 -12.56
C GLN A 39 -2.30 -3.11 -11.05
N LEU A 40 -2.70 -4.17 -10.38
CA LEU A 40 -2.86 -4.13 -8.93
C LEU A 40 -1.52 -3.95 -8.23
N VAL A 41 -0.49 -4.64 -8.69
CA VAL A 41 0.86 -4.49 -8.14
C VAL A 41 1.38 -3.07 -8.38
N ALA A 42 1.10 -2.48 -9.53
CA ALA A 42 1.47 -1.10 -9.81
C ALA A 42 0.78 -0.13 -8.83
N SER A 43 -0.48 -0.38 -8.50
CA SER A 43 -1.20 0.41 -7.50
C SER A 43 -0.57 0.30 -6.13
N VAL A 44 -0.18 -0.91 -5.73
CA VAL A 44 0.50 -1.15 -4.45
C VAL A 44 1.82 -0.38 -4.42
N ARG A 45 2.58 -0.46 -5.49
CA ARG A 45 3.86 0.23 -5.59
C ARG A 45 3.68 1.73 -5.39
N GLY A 46 2.70 2.32 -6.07
CA GLY A 46 2.41 3.74 -5.95
C GLY A 46 1.98 4.13 -4.53
N ALA A 47 1.15 3.29 -3.91
CA ALA A 47 0.66 3.55 -2.56
C ALA A 47 1.80 3.48 -1.54
N VAL A 48 2.71 2.52 -1.69
CA VAL A 48 3.87 2.39 -0.81
C VAL A 48 4.81 3.59 -0.99
N GLY A 49 5.04 4.02 -2.23
CA GLY A 49 5.86 5.20 -2.50
C GLY A 49 5.29 6.45 -1.86
N SER A 50 3.98 6.65 -1.98
CA SER A 50 3.30 7.78 -1.37
C SER A 50 3.39 7.75 0.16
N LEU A 51 3.24 6.56 0.75
CA LEU A 51 3.39 6.38 2.19
C LEU A 51 4.80 6.75 2.64
N MET A 52 5.80 6.32 1.90
CA MET A 52 7.20 6.62 2.21
C MET A 52 7.47 8.11 2.18
N GLU A 53 6.97 8.81 1.16
CA GLU A 53 7.12 10.26 1.05
C GLU A 53 6.50 10.97 2.24
N GLU A 54 5.33 10.54 2.66
CA GLU A 54 4.66 11.16 3.78
C GLU A 54 5.41 10.92 5.09
N LEU A 55 5.94 9.72 5.29
CA LEU A 55 6.74 9.43 6.47
C LEU A 55 8.02 10.24 6.50
N ILE A 56 8.65 10.45 5.35
CA ILE A 56 9.85 11.28 5.25
C ILE A 56 9.51 12.72 5.64
N GLU A 57 8.41 13.26 5.14
CA GLU A 57 7.98 14.62 5.48
C GLU A 57 7.76 14.78 6.97
N GLN A 58 7.16 13.79 7.61
CA GLN A 58 6.86 13.87 9.02
C GLN A 58 8.10 13.72 9.90
N HIS A 59 9.17 13.21 9.33
CA HIS A 59 10.43 13.06 10.04
C HIS A 59 11.28 14.31 9.98
N MET A 60 10.96 15.22 9.11
CA MET A 60 11.69 16.46 8.97
C MET A 60 11.11 17.52 9.90
#